data_e0b562df2dcb49a2232cca1d46eebe3a
#
_entry.id   e0b562df2dcb49a2232cca1d46eebe3a
#
_cell.length_a   1.000
_cell.length_b   1.000
_cell.length_c   1.000
_cell.angle_alpha   90.00
_cell.angle_beta   90.00
_cell.angle_gamma   90.00
#
_symmetry.space_group_name_H-M   'P 1'
#
loop_
_entity.id
_entity.type
_entity.pdbx_description
1 polymer ?
#
loop_
_entity_poly.entity_id
_entity_poly.type
_entity_poly.pdbx_seq_one_letter_code
_entity_poly.pdbx_strand_id
1 'polypeptide(L)'
;MDEFFADIDVAYKTHIEAAGKEEHFLILVAFLLSWGFIRTSAHMIHAQVSWWPGNVQTKGGTHIHHLVWGILLLLSMGYIGLSFDPGSPWIELVAIAFGIGMGLTLDEFALWLNLQDVYWTEKGRQSIDAVIVTTCLLVIALLGLQFWIDVHEAVIALLGIGGRELEGDETAAFLIPWQALGVAFAIVCILKGRAFMAIVGLFVPLVGLIGAVRRAKPGSRWDRRRRATQPPPPARSSAG
;
A
#
# COMPACT_ATOMS: atom_id res chain seq x y z
N MET A 1 1.70 19.73 25.74
CA MET A 1 0.76 18.76 25.14
C MET A 1 -0.33 19.50 24.35
N ASP A 2 -0.85 20.60 24.88
CA ASP A 2 -1.91 21.39 24.23
C ASP A 2 -1.46 22.06 22.92
N GLU A 3 -0.22 22.56 22.83
CA GLU A 3 0.34 23.11 21.59
C GLU A 3 0.44 22.03 20.48
N PHE A 4 0.87 20.82 20.81
CA PHE A 4 0.96 19.74 19.85
C PHE A 4 -0.41 19.36 19.25
N PHE A 5 -1.45 19.30 20.08
CA PHE A 5 -2.81 19.04 19.57
C PHE A 5 -3.37 20.22 18.77
N ALA A 6 -3.03 21.45 19.15
CA ALA A 6 -3.41 22.64 18.39
C ALA A 6 -2.75 22.65 16.99
N ASP A 7 -1.49 22.28 16.89
CA ASP A 7 -0.78 22.19 15.63
C ASP A 7 -1.37 21.10 14.70
N ILE A 8 -1.78 19.96 15.27
CA ILE A 8 -2.47 18.89 14.51
C ILE A 8 -3.83 19.38 14.01
N ASP A 9 -4.61 20.07 14.84
CA ASP A 9 -5.92 20.63 14.46
C ASP A 9 -5.77 21.64 13.31
N VAL A 10 -4.81 22.53 13.42
CA VAL A 10 -4.49 23.51 12.36
C VAL A 10 -4.07 22.79 11.06
N ALA A 11 -3.19 21.81 11.16
CA ALA A 11 -2.74 21.05 10.00
C ALA A 11 -3.90 20.28 9.34
N TYR A 12 -4.76 19.65 10.13
CA TYR A 12 -5.95 18.95 9.63
C TYR A 12 -6.89 19.92 8.90
N LYS A 13 -7.25 21.03 9.53
CA LYS A 13 -8.15 22.03 8.95
C LYS A 13 -7.59 22.63 7.66
N THR A 14 -6.27 22.88 7.63
CA THR A 14 -5.64 23.53 6.46
C THR A 14 -5.44 22.57 5.29
N HIS A 15 -4.96 21.34 5.57
CA HIS A 15 -4.52 20.42 4.50
C HIS A 15 -5.55 19.35 4.14
N ILE A 16 -6.52 19.10 5.01
CA ILE A 16 -7.55 18.07 4.78
C ILE A 16 -8.90 18.73 4.55
N GLU A 17 -9.45 19.43 5.53
CA GLU A 17 -10.79 20.01 5.50
C GLU A 17 -10.90 21.10 4.40
N ALA A 18 -10.05 22.13 4.47
CA ALA A 18 -10.06 23.22 3.49
C ALA A 18 -9.68 22.76 2.06
N ALA A 19 -9.00 21.61 1.93
CA ALA A 19 -8.66 21.00 0.65
C ALA A 19 -9.73 20.02 0.13
N GLY A 20 -10.85 19.82 0.85
CA GLY A 20 -11.92 18.88 0.49
C GLY A 20 -11.44 17.42 0.40
N LYS A 21 -10.58 17.00 1.33
CA LYS A 21 -9.96 15.66 1.33
C LYS A 21 -10.38 14.80 2.53
N GLU A 22 -11.44 15.18 3.22
CA GLU A 22 -11.87 14.51 4.44
C GLU A 22 -12.20 13.04 4.21
N GLU A 23 -12.95 12.72 3.15
CA GLU A 23 -13.32 11.35 2.85
C GLU A 23 -12.08 10.49 2.54
N HIS A 24 -11.11 11.03 1.80
CA HIS A 24 -9.85 10.34 1.51
C HIS A 24 -9.05 10.04 2.78
N PHE A 25 -9.01 11.00 3.70
CA PHE A 25 -8.35 10.85 4.99
C PHE A 25 -9.06 9.82 5.85
N LEU A 26 -10.40 9.88 5.93
CA LEU A 26 -11.21 8.92 6.70
C LEU A 26 -11.09 7.50 6.16
N ILE A 27 -11.10 7.32 4.83
CA ILE A 27 -10.86 6.02 4.18
C ILE A 27 -9.49 5.47 4.61
N LEU A 28 -8.43 6.28 4.51
CA LEU A 28 -7.07 5.85 4.84
C LEU A 28 -6.96 5.45 6.31
N VAL A 29 -7.44 6.28 7.23
CA VAL A 29 -7.38 6.02 8.66
C VAL A 29 -8.19 4.78 9.04
N ALA A 30 -9.44 4.69 8.57
CA ALA A 30 -10.31 3.54 8.82
C ALA A 30 -9.73 2.24 8.25
N PHE A 31 -9.14 2.30 7.06
CA PHE A 31 -8.43 1.17 6.43
C PHE A 31 -7.28 0.68 7.30
N LEU A 32 -6.38 1.56 7.73
CA LEU A 32 -5.22 1.18 8.53
C LEU A 32 -5.60 0.66 9.92
N LEU A 33 -6.57 1.32 10.58
CA LEU A 33 -7.05 0.90 11.90
C LEU A 33 -7.75 -0.46 11.83
N SER A 34 -8.63 -0.69 10.84
CA SER A 34 -9.33 -1.97 10.70
C SER A 34 -8.38 -3.10 10.34
N TRP A 35 -7.42 -2.86 9.42
CA TRP A 35 -6.38 -3.84 9.12
C TRP A 35 -5.52 -4.17 10.33
N GLY A 36 -5.04 -3.16 11.07
CA GLY A 36 -4.25 -3.35 12.29
C GLY A 36 -5.00 -4.13 13.35
N PHE A 37 -6.29 -3.82 13.54
CA PHE A 37 -7.16 -4.52 14.48
C PHE A 37 -7.36 -5.98 14.09
N ILE A 38 -7.79 -6.26 12.84
CA ILE A 38 -8.08 -7.64 12.41
C ILE A 38 -6.81 -8.49 12.37
N ARG A 39 -5.68 -7.91 11.94
CA ARG A 39 -4.39 -8.57 11.95
C ARG A 39 -3.96 -8.96 13.36
N THR A 40 -4.09 -8.05 14.31
CA THR A 40 -3.82 -8.29 15.72
C THR A 40 -4.75 -9.37 16.28
N SER A 41 -6.07 -9.27 15.97
CA SER A 41 -7.07 -10.26 16.39
C SER A 41 -6.71 -11.66 15.87
N ALA A 42 -6.37 -11.79 14.60
CA ALA A 42 -5.96 -13.07 14.02
C ALA A 42 -4.74 -13.68 14.74
N HIS A 43 -3.73 -12.86 15.08
CA HIS A 43 -2.57 -13.31 15.84
C HIS A 43 -2.94 -13.75 17.27
N MET A 44 -3.83 -13.01 17.94
CA MET A 44 -4.28 -13.36 19.30
C MET A 44 -5.09 -14.66 19.32
N ILE A 45 -5.95 -14.87 18.31
CA ILE A 45 -6.69 -16.13 18.13
C ILE A 45 -5.72 -17.29 17.87
N HIS A 46 -4.78 -17.10 16.97
CA HIS A 46 -3.75 -18.12 16.66
C HIS A 46 -2.91 -18.47 17.88
N ALA A 47 -2.55 -17.47 18.68
CA ALA A 47 -1.84 -17.64 19.96
C ALA A 47 -2.72 -18.20 21.09
N GLN A 48 -4.01 -18.43 20.84
CA GLN A 48 -4.99 -18.93 21.82
C GLN A 48 -5.07 -18.09 23.10
N VAL A 49 -5.03 -16.77 22.97
CA VAL A 49 -5.12 -15.85 24.10
C VAL A 49 -6.48 -15.99 24.79
N SER A 50 -6.51 -16.40 26.05
CA SER A 50 -7.71 -16.87 26.74
C SER A 50 -8.82 -15.82 26.96
N TRP A 51 -8.46 -14.55 27.00
CA TRP A 51 -9.42 -13.44 27.18
C TRP A 51 -9.89 -12.83 25.85
N TRP A 52 -9.29 -13.24 24.70
CA TRP A 52 -9.66 -12.73 23.39
C TRP A 52 -10.81 -13.56 22.80
N PRO A 53 -11.82 -12.92 22.16
CA PRO A 53 -12.89 -13.65 21.49
C PRO A 53 -12.33 -14.59 20.43
N GLY A 54 -12.83 -15.82 20.39
CA GLY A 54 -12.43 -16.83 19.41
C GLY A 54 -13.00 -16.53 18.01
N ASN A 55 -12.71 -17.44 17.08
CA ASN A 55 -13.21 -17.38 15.71
C ASN A 55 -14.75 -17.41 15.65
N VAL A 56 -15.31 -16.62 14.75
CA VAL A 56 -16.73 -16.69 14.40
C VAL A 56 -16.97 -17.95 13.56
N GLN A 57 -17.74 -18.89 14.11
CA GLN A 57 -18.13 -20.11 13.43
C GLN A 57 -19.64 -20.20 13.31
N THR A 58 -20.12 -20.72 12.19
CA THR A 58 -21.55 -21.07 12.04
C THR A 58 -21.89 -22.31 12.86
N LYS A 59 -23.17 -22.52 13.15
CA LYS A 59 -23.68 -23.76 13.82
C LYS A 59 -23.31 -25.04 13.08
N GLY A 60 -22.98 -24.96 11.79
CA GLY A 60 -22.50 -26.06 10.95
C GLY A 60 -20.99 -26.26 10.91
N GLY A 61 -20.22 -25.50 11.73
CA GLY A 61 -18.75 -25.60 11.78
C GLY A 61 -18.02 -24.89 10.63
N THR A 62 -18.74 -24.18 9.74
CA THR A 62 -18.11 -23.41 8.67
C THR A 62 -17.49 -22.14 9.24
N HIS A 63 -16.19 -21.97 9.04
CA HIS A 63 -15.49 -20.73 9.36
C HIS A 63 -15.80 -19.67 8.30
N ILE A 64 -16.37 -18.54 8.75
CA ILE A 64 -16.60 -17.39 7.86
C ILE A 64 -15.41 -16.47 7.97
N HIS A 65 -14.67 -16.32 6.88
CA HIS A 65 -13.58 -15.40 6.77
C HIS A 65 -14.09 -13.94 6.83
N HIS A 66 -13.37 -13.07 7.52
CA HIS A 66 -13.72 -11.65 7.62
C HIS A 66 -13.67 -10.93 6.26
N LEU A 67 -12.98 -11.50 5.30
CA LEU A 67 -13.00 -11.15 3.89
C LEU A 67 -14.44 -10.98 3.34
N VAL A 68 -15.35 -11.87 3.69
CA VAL A 68 -16.75 -11.81 3.22
C VAL A 68 -17.43 -10.53 3.67
N TRP A 69 -17.27 -10.18 4.93
CA TRP A 69 -17.79 -8.93 5.49
C TRP A 69 -17.13 -7.69 4.87
N GLY A 70 -15.82 -7.79 4.61
CA GLY A 70 -15.07 -6.75 3.91
C GLY A 70 -15.62 -6.48 2.51
N ILE A 71 -15.86 -7.53 1.72
CA ILE A 71 -16.44 -7.39 0.37
C ILE A 71 -17.84 -6.80 0.43
N LEU A 72 -18.69 -7.27 1.34
CA LEU A 72 -20.06 -6.77 1.48
C LEU A 72 -20.06 -5.28 1.83
N LEU A 73 -19.16 -4.84 2.73
CA LEU A 73 -19.00 -3.41 3.05
C LEU A 73 -18.54 -2.62 1.83
N LEU A 74 -17.52 -3.09 1.11
CA LEU A 74 -17.03 -2.41 -0.09
C LEU A 74 -18.12 -2.25 -1.15
N LEU A 75 -18.88 -3.31 -1.44
CA LEU A 75 -19.94 -3.28 -2.42
C LEU A 75 -21.08 -2.35 -1.99
N SER A 76 -21.50 -2.45 -0.71
CA SER A 76 -22.61 -1.62 -0.20
C SER A 76 -22.22 -0.16 -0.13
N MET A 77 -21.06 0.17 0.44
CA MET A 77 -20.63 1.57 0.60
C MET A 77 -20.23 2.19 -0.73
N GLY A 78 -19.60 1.42 -1.63
CA GLY A 78 -19.32 1.87 -2.99
C GLY A 78 -20.62 2.18 -3.77
N TYR A 79 -21.61 1.30 -3.66
CA TYR A 79 -22.92 1.55 -4.30
C TYR A 79 -23.63 2.77 -3.70
N ILE A 80 -23.66 2.89 -2.36
CA ILE A 80 -24.30 4.04 -1.69
C ILE A 80 -23.59 5.34 -2.07
N GLY A 81 -22.28 5.40 -1.99
CA GLY A 81 -21.51 6.59 -2.32
C GLY A 81 -21.68 7.05 -3.78
N LEU A 82 -21.67 6.10 -4.73
CA LEU A 82 -21.76 6.41 -6.15
C LEU A 82 -23.20 6.69 -6.63
N SER A 83 -24.20 6.05 -6.00
CA SER A 83 -25.58 6.13 -6.48
C SER A 83 -26.42 7.20 -5.80
N PHE A 84 -26.12 7.53 -4.54
CA PHE A 84 -26.92 8.45 -3.74
C PHE A 84 -26.22 9.76 -3.43
N ASP A 85 -24.89 9.82 -3.61
CA ASP A 85 -24.08 11.02 -3.33
C ASP A 85 -24.48 11.69 -2.00
N PRO A 86 -24.43 10.96 -0.87
CA PRO A 86 -24.94 11.45 0.39
C PRO A 86 -24.08 12.62 0.89
N GLY A 87 -24.73 13.72 1.31
CA GLY A 87 -24.05 14.83 1.95
C GLY A 87 -23.57 14.50 3.36
N SER A 88 -22.78 15.43 3.95
CA SER A 88 -22.36 15.33 5.35
C SER A 88 -23.57 15.28 6.30
N PRO A 89 -23.56 14.46 7.38
CA PRO A 89 -22.44 13.63 7.85
C PRO A 89 -22.46 12.18 7.30
N TRP A 90 -23.27 11.87 6.29
CA TRP A 90 -23.44 10.52 5.79
C TRP A 90 -22.28 10.05 4.91
N ILE A 91 -21.70 10.98 4.14
CA ILE A 91 -20.57 10.62 3.24
C ILE A 91 -19.35 10.21 4.06
N GLU A 92 -19.10 10.83 5.22
CA GLU A 92 -18.01 10.47 6.12
C GLU A 92 -18.21 9.06 6.70
N LEU A 93 -19.45 8.71 7.06
CA LEU A 93 -19.78 7.36 7.52
C LEU A 93 -19.58 6.32 6.42
N VAL A 94 -19.97 6.65 5.19
CA VAL A 94 -19.71 5.81 4.01
C VAL A 94 -18.21 5.64 3.80
N ALA A 95 -17.43 6.71 3.88
CA ALA A 95 -15.97 6.69 3.74
C ALA A 95 -15.30 5.79 4.81
N ILE A 96 -15.70 5.94 6.07
CA ILE A 96 -15.21 5.12 7.19
C ILE A 96 -15.55 3.63 6.94
N ALA A 97 -16.80 3.33 6.64
CA ALA A 97 -17.24 1.95 6.42
C ALA A 97 -16.57 1.32 5.17
N PHE A 98 -16.33 2.11 4.11
CA PHE A 98 -15.58 1.69 2.94
C PHE A 98 -14.12 1.36 3.30
N GLY A 99 -13.45 2.23 4.07
CA GLY A 99 -12.09 1.98 4.58
C GLY A 99 -11.99 0.71 5.44
N ILE A 100 -12.98 0.48 6.32
CA ILE A 100 -13.06 -0.77 7.09
C ILE A 100 -13.17 -1.97 6.16
N GLY A 101 -14.04 -1.91 5.16
CA GLY A 101 -14.19 -2.96 4.14
C GLY A 101 -12.88 -3.26 3.42
N MET A 102 -12.09 -2.23 3.06
CA MET A 102 -10.76 -2.39 2.48
C MET A 102 -9.81 -3.16 3.40
N GLY A 103 -9.76 -2.80 4.69
CA GLY A 103 -8.87 -3.44 5.66
C GLY A 103 -9.18 -4.92 5.86
N LEU A 104 -10.45 -5.25 6.05
CA LEU A 104 -10.92 -6.64 6.18
C LEU A 104 -10.63 -7.47 4.93
N THR A 105 -10.79 -6.86 3.75
CA THR A 105 -10.60 -7.57 2.47
C THR A 105 -9.13 -7.81 2.17
N LEU A 106 -8.27 -6.81 2.35
CA LEU A 106 -6.87 -6.89 1.98
C LEU A 106 -6.03 -7.68 2.98
N ASP A 107 -6.46 -7.84 4.23
CA ASP A 107 -5.77 -8.72 5.17
C ASP A 107 -5.74 -10.18 4.68
N GLU A 108 -6.77 -10.62 3.97
CA GLU A 108 -6.85 -11.96 3.37
C GLU A 108 -6.62 -11.97 1.84
N PHE A 109 -5.95 -10.95 1.28
CA PHE A 109 -5.68 -10.87 -0.17
C PHE A 109 -4.95 -12.10 -0.71
N ALA A 110 -4.08 -12.71 0.08
CA ALA A 110 -3.37 -13.93 -0.29
C ALA A 110 -4.32 -15.13 -0.51
N LEU A 111 -5.46 -15.18 0.19
CA LEU A 111 -6.49 -16.21 0.01
C LEU A 111 -7.07 -16.14 -1.41
N TRP A 112 -7.34 -14.93 -1.93
CA TRP A 112 -7.84 -14.73 -3.28
C TRP A 112 -6.88 -15.23 -4.36
N LEU A 113 -5.59 -14.94 -4.18
CA LEU A 113 -4.58 -15.31 -5.16
C LEU A 113 -4.26 -16.81 -5.17
N ASN A 114 -4.40 -17.48 -4.05
CA ASN A 114 -4.00 -18.87 -3.91
C ASN A 114 -5.17 -19.84 -3.83
N LEU A 115 -6.43 -19.37 -3.69
CA LEU A 115 -7.66 -20.16 -3.51
C LEU A 115 -7.55 -21.20 -2.36
N GLN A 116 -6.67 -20.95 -1.41
CA GLN A 116 -6.41 -21.77 -0.23
C GLN A 116 -6.02 -20.86 0.92
N ASP A 117 -6.30 -21.28 2.15
CA ASP A 117 -5.84 -20.57 3.34
C ASP A 117 -4.31 -20.68 3.45
N VAL A 118 -3.64 -19.63 3.07
CA VAL A 118 -2.18 -19.49 3.12
C VAL A 118 -1.71 -18.42 4.11
N TYR A 119 -2.60 -17.94 4.96
CA TYR A 119 -2.38 -16.80 5.85
C TYR A 119 -1.08 -16.91 6.67
N TRP A 120 -0.83 -18.09 7.25
CA TRP A 120 0.32 -18.38 8.10
C TRP A 120 1.55 -18.91 7.36
N THR A 121 1.52 -18.95 6.04
CA THR A 121 2.62 -19.39 5.19
C THR A 121 3.43 -18.22 4.65
N GLU A 122 4.57 -18.51 3.99
CA GLU A 122 5.33 -17.46 3.26
C GLU A 122 4.47 -16.74 2.20
N LYS A 123 3.47 -17.40 1.62
CA LYS A 123 2.55 -16.80 0.66
C LYS A 123 1.60 -15.79 1.31
N GLY A 124 1.30 -15.92 2.60
CA GLY A 124 0.50 -14.95 3.36
C GLY A 124 1.10 -13.54 3.40
N ARG A 125 2.40 -13.39 3.16
CA ARG A 125 3.03 -12.06 3.00
C ARG A 125 2.47 -11.24 1.85
N GLN A 126 1.82 -11.88 0.88
CA GLN A 126 1.16 -11.17 -0.24
C GLN A 126 0.06 -10.21 0.25
N SER A 127 -0.64 -10.56 1.33
CA SER A 127 -1.60 -9.65 1.97
C SER A 127 -0.92 -8.42 2.55
N ILE A 128 0.24 -8.58 3.22
CA ILE A 128 1.00 -7.44 3.74
C ILE A 128 1.48 -6.53 2.60
N ASP A 129 2.00 -7.13 1.52
CA ASP A 129 2.44 -6.37 0.36
C ASP A 129 1.27 -5.61 -0.29
N ALA A 130 0.07 -6.21 -0.37
CA ALA A 130 -1.13 -5.56 -0.87
C ALA A 130 -1.54 -4.35 -0.02
N VAL A 131 -1.54 -4.50 1.31
CA VAL A 131 -1.85 -3.40 2.25
C VAL A 131 -0.85 -2.26 2.11
N ILE A 132 0.45 -2.57 2.04
CA ILE A 132 1.50 -1.55 1.86
C ILE A 132 1.30 -0.77 0.56
N VAL A 133 1.08 -1.48 -0.56
CA VAL A 133 0.85 -0.83 -1.86
C VAL A 133 -0.40 0.04 -1.83
N THR A 134 -1.50 -0.48 -1.28
CA THR A 134 -2.76 0.27 -1.17
C THR A 134 -2.61 1.49 -0.28
N THR A 135 -1.93 1.37 0.87
CA THR A 135 -1.62 2.51 1.75
C THR A 135 -0.87 3.60 0.99
N CYS A 136 0.17 3.23 0.24
CA CYS A 136 0.93 4.20 -0.54
C CYS A 136 0.08 4.89 -1.59
N LEU A 137 -0.78 4.16 -2.30
CA LEU A 137 -1.69 4.75 -3.29
C LEU A 137 -2.70 5.71 -2.64
N LEU A 138 -3.26 5.36 -1.48
CA LEU A 138 -4.17 6.24 -0.74
C LEU A 138 -3.45 7.50 -0.22
N VAL A 139 -2.22 7.38 0.29
CA VAL A 139 -1.42 8.53 0.73
C VAL A 139 -1.11 9.44 -0.46
N ILE A 140 -0.74 8.88 -1.62
CA ILE A 140 -0.50 9.65 -2.83
C ILE A 140 -1.77 10.41 -3.24
N ALA A 141 -2.92 9.75 -3.25
CA ALA A 141 -4.19 10.36 -3.58
C ALA A 141 -4.57 11.48 -2.59
N LEU A 142 -4.39 11.23 -1.29
CA LEU A 142 -4.69 12.19 -0.22
C LEU A 142 -3.85 13.45 -0.32
N LEU A 143 -2.52 13.30 -0.49
CA LEU A 143 -1.60 14.44 -0.56
C LEU A 143 -1.77 15.21 -1.87
N GLY A 144 -2.19 14.54 -2.92
CA GLY A 144 -2.36 15.12 -4.24
C GLY A 144 -1.04 15.28 -5.01
N LEU A 145 -1.16 15.55 -6.32
CA LEU A 145 0.00 15.62 -7.21
C LEU A 145 0.93 16.78 -6.86
N GLN A 146 0.40 17.94 -6.49
CA GLN A 146 1.19 19.14 -6.20
C GLN A 146 2.17 18.92 -5.05
N PHE A 147 1.72 18.29 -3.95
CA PHE A 147 2.62 17.94 -2.85
C PHE A 147 3.84 17.12 -3.31
N TRP A 148 3.62 16.16 -4.22
CA TRP A 148 4.72 15.34 -4.73
C TRP A 148 5.65 16.11 -5.65
N ILE A 149 5.12 17.06 -6.42
CA ILE A 149 5.92 18.00 -7.23
C ILE A 149 6.84 18.81 -6.29
N ASP A 150 6.28 19.43 -5.26
CA ASP A 150 7.01 20.24 -4.30
C ASP A 150 8.12 19.44 -3.56
N VAL A 151 7.82 18.19 -3.17
CA VAL A 151 8.82 17.28 -2.57
C VAL A 151 9.95 16.98 -3.56
N HIS A 152 9.63 16.75 -4.83
CA HIS A 152 10.65 16.51 -5.84
C HIS A 152 11.54 17.74 -6.07
N GLU A 153 10.96 18.93 -6.16
CA GLU A 153 11.70 20.17 -6.28
C GLU A 153 12.64 20.41 -5.08
N ALA A 154 12.12 20.18 -3.86
CA ALA A 154 12.93 20.28 -2.65
C ALA A 154 14.12 19.30 -2.66
N VAL A 155 13.91 18.05 -3.09
CA VAL A 155 14.99 17.04 -3.19
C VAL A 155 16.01 17.43 -4.25
N ILE A 156 15.59 17.93 -5.41
CA ILE A 156 16.48 18.38 -6.48
C ILE A 156 17.32 19.58 -6.01
N ALA A 157 16.69 20.54 -5.33
CA ALA A 157 17.36 21.69 -4.73
C ALA A 157 18.41 21.26 -3.69
N LEU A 158 18.05 20.31 -2.80
CA LEU A 158 18.96 19.77 -1.78
C LEU A 158 20.17 19.06 -2.39
N LEU A 159 20.01 18.40 -3.53
CA LEU A 159 21.09 17.71 -4.23
C LEU A 159 21.94 18.66 -5.09
N GLY A 160 21.61 19.96 -5.15
CA GLY A 160 22.36 20.96 -5.94
C GLY A 160 22.25 20.75 -7.47
N ILE A 161 21.26 19.97 -7.92
CA ILE A 161 21.10 19.62 -9.35
C ILE A 161 20.35 20.73 -10.10
N GLY A 162 19.66 21.62 -9.40
CA GLY A 162 18.85 22.71 -9.96
C GLY A 162 19.33 24.07 -9.51
N GLY A 163 20.19 24.70 -10.27
CA GLY A 163 20.61 26.12 -10.08
C GLY A 163 19.75 27.14 -10.85
N ARG A 164 18.56 26.72 -11.36
CA ARG A 164 17.60 27.58 -12.05
C ARG A 164 16.23 27.47 -11.42
N GLU A 165 15.63 28.60 -11.13
CA GLU A 165 14.17 28.69 -10.95
C GLU A 165 13.53 28.23 -12.26
N LEU A 166 12.97 27.02 -12.26
CA LEU A 166 12.24 26.49 -13.41
C LEU A 166 10.87 27.16 -13.41
N GLU A 167 10.61 28.02 -14.36
CA GLU A 167 9.39 28.76 -14.49
C GLU A 167 8.41 27.99 -15.40
N GLY A 168 7.22 27.60 -14.86
CA GLY A 168 6.08 27.12 -15.63
C GLY A 168 6.27 25.83 -16.46
N ASP A 169 6.29 25.96 -17.76
CA ASP A 169 6.27 24.83 -18.72
C ASP A 169 7.58 24.00 -18.70
N GLU A 170 8.71 24.60 -18.32
CA GLU A 170 10.00 23.92 -18.20
C GLU A 170 10.03 22.96 -16.99
N THR A 171 9.30 23.29 -15.91
CA THR A 171 9.18 22.43 -14.73
C THR A 171 8.45 21.13 -15.10
N ALA A 172 7.36 21.21 -15.83
CA ALA A 172 6.60 20.04 -16.29
C ALA A 172 7.45 19.17 -17.25
N ALA A 173 8.19 19.76 -18.15
CA ALA A 173 9.05 19.06 -19.10
C ALA A 173 10.19 18.26 -18.42
N PHE A 174 10.65 18.69 -17.26
CA PHE A 174 11.67 17.98 -16.47
C PHE A 174 11.06 16.95 -15.50
N LEU A 175 9.98 17.32 -14.80
CA LEU A 175 9.38 16.47 -13.76
C LEU A 175 8.68 15.23 -14.32
N ILE A 176 8.04 15.32 -15.50
CA ILE A 176 7.38 14.17 -16.12
C ILE A 176 8.36 13.03 -16.43
N PRO A 177 9.51 13.25 -17.10
CA PRO A 177 10.52 12.21 -17.31
C PRO A 177 11.11 11.68 -16.01
N TRP A 178 11.33 12.56 -15.02
CA TRP A 178 11.85 12.17 -13.72
C TRP A 178 10.91 11.25 -12.96
N GLN A 179 9.63 11.55 -12.95
CA GLN A 179 8.57 10.70 -12.38
C GLN A 179 8.47 9.36 -13.12
N ALA A 180 8.47 9.39 -14.45
CA ALA A 180 8.45 8.18 -15.27
C ALA A 180 9.65 7.27 -14.96
N LEU A 181 10.83 7.85 -14.71
CA LEU A 181 12.03 7.12 -14.30
C LEU A 181 11.86 6.49 -12.91
N GLY A 182 11.26 7.21 -11.95
CA GLY A 182 10.92 6.70 -10.62
C GLY A 182 9.97 5.49 -10.69
N VAL A 183 8.93 5.58 -11.50
CA VAL A 183 7.99 4.47 -11.77
C VAL A 183 8.70 3.28 -12.41
N ALA A 184 9.55 3.51 -13.40
CA ALA A 184 10.32 2.45 -14.05
C ALA A 184 11.23 1.71 -13.06
N PHE A 185 11.96 2.44 -12.21
CA PHE A 185 12.78 1.84 -11.14
C PHE A 185 11.93 1.10 -10.11
N ALA A 186 10.78 1.63 -9.73
CA ALA A 186 9.86 0.97 -8.81
C ALA A 186 9.39 -0.38 -9.37
N ILE A 187 9.00 -0.44 -10.64
CA ILE A 187 8.63 -1.69 -11.32
C ILE A 187 9.78 -2.71 -11.28
N VAL A 188 11.01 -2.28 -11.59
CA VAL A 188 12.19 -3.16 -11.54
C VAL A 188 12.44 -3.64 -10.11
N CYS A 189 12.29 -2.79 -9.10
CA CYS A 189 12.43 -3.15 -7.69
C CYS A 189 11.39 -4.20 -7.26
N ILE A 190 10.12 -4.05 -7.68
CA ILE A 190 9.06 -5.04 -7.43
C ILE A 190 9.41 -6.38 -8.05
N LEU A 191 9.81 -6.40 -9.31
CA LEU A 191 10.21 -7.62 -10.00
C LEU A 191 11.39 -8.33 -9.33
N LYS A 192 12.29 -7.57 -8.73
CA LYS A 192 13.44 -8.07 -7.94
C LYS A 192 13.11 -8.42 -6.49
N GLY A 193 11.84 -8.30 -6.06
CA GLY A 193 11.39 -8.62 -4.71
C GLY A 193 11.81 -7.59 -3.65
N ARG A 194 12.00 -6.33 -4.05
CA ARG A 194 12.42 -5.22 -3.19
C ARG A 194 11.31 -4.17 -3.05
N ALA A 195 10.13 -4.62 -2.57
CA ALA A 195 8.93 -3.78 -2.47
C ALA A 195 9.18 -2.46 -1.71
N PHE A 196 9.88 -2.50 -0.57
CA PHE A 196 10.21 -1.29 0.19
C PHE A 196 11.00 -0.27 -0.64
N MET A 197 12.02 -0.72 -1.39
CA MET A 197 12.80 0.17 -2.28
C MET A 197 11.99 0.65 -3.48
N ALA A 198 10.99 -0.11 -3.92
CA ALA A 198 10.06 0.32 -4.95
C ALA A 198 9.22 1.50 -4.46
N ILE A 199 8.66 1.38 -3.26
CA ILE A 199 7.82 2.40 -2.65
C ILE A 199 8.61 3.69 -2.43
N VAL A 200 9.74 3.61 -1.73
CA VAL A 200 10.59 4.78 -1.49
C VAL A 200 11.12 5.36 -2.81
N GLY A 201 11.41 4.50 -3.78
CA GLY A 201 11.91 4.89 -5.10
C GLY A 201 10.89 5.61 -5.99
N LEU A 202 9.59 5.48 -5.71
CA LEU A 202 8.56 6.31 -6.34
C LEU A 202 8.71 7.78 -5.96
N PHE A 203 9.11 8.05 -4.73
CA PHE A 203 9.27 9.40 -4.19
C PHE A 203 10.69 9.94 -4.35
N VAL A 204 11.66 9.04 -4.23
CA VAL A 204 13.10 9.35 -4.37
C VAL A 204 13.69 8.41 -5.42
N PRO A 205 13.69 8.81 -6.72
CA PRO A 205 14.13 7.93 -7.82
C PRO A 205 15.54 7.37 -7.63
N LEU A 206 16.42 8.10 -6.92
CA LEU A 206 17.77 7.62 -6.57
C LEU A 206 17.72 6.32 -5.72
N VAL A 207 16.79 6.21 -4.77
CA VAL A 207 16.60 4.98 -3.98
C VAL A 207 16.04 3.87 -4.85
N GLY A 208 15.14 4.20 -5.77
CA GLY A 208 14.64 3.30 -6.80
C GLY A 208 15.76 2.76 -7.68
N LEU A 209 16.65 3.63 -8.14
CA LEU A 209 17.85 3.27 -8.92
C LEU A 209 18.75 2.29 -8.14
N ILE A 210 19.07 2.61 -6.88
CA ILE A 210 19.87 1.73 -6.02
C ILE A 210 19.20 0.35 -5.91
N GLY A 211 17.89 0.31 -5.68
CA GLY A 211 17.11 -0.93 -5.62
C GLY A 211 17.09 -1.70 -6.95
N ALA A 212 17.02 -0.97 -8.06
CA ALA A 212 17.03 -1.53 -9.41
C ALA A 212 18.39 -2.11 -9.80
N VAL A 213 19.49 -1.52 -9.40
CA VAL A 213 20.86 -2.01 -9.68
C VAL A 213 21.23 -3.19 -8.78
N ARG A 214 20.78 -3.25 -7.53
CA ARG A 214 21.09 -4.35 -6.62
C ARG A 214 20.59 -5.70 -7.14
N ARG A 215 21.26 -6.79 -6.76
CA ARG A 215 20.89 -8.15 -7.14
C ARG A 215 19.47 -8.50 -6.70
N ALA A 216 18.73 -9.23 -7.54
CA ALA A 216 17.40 -9.70 -7.22
C ALA A 216 17.42 -10.62 -5.98
N LYS A 217 16.39 -10.54 -5.15
CA LYS A 217 16.23 -11.49 -4.03
C LYS A 217 15.99 -12.90 -4.58
N PRO A 218 16.53 -13.94 -3.92
CA PRO A 218 16.24 -15.33 -4.28
C PRO A 218 14.73 -15.58 -4.33
N GLY A 219 14.25 -16.29 -5.35
CA GLY A 219 12.83 -16.60 -5.50
C GLY A 219 11.96 -15.47 -6.07
N SER A 220 12.51 -14.27 -6.32
CA SER A 220 11.79 -13.18 -6.99
C SER A 220 11.42 -13.53 -8.44
N ARG A 221 10.44 -12.80 -9.03
CA ARG A 221 10.07 -12.99 -10.45
C ARG A 221 11.26 -12.83 -11.39
N TRP A 222 12.15 -11.89 -11.10
CA TRP A 222 13.38 -11.66 -11.86
C TRP A 222 14.37 -12.82 -11.74
N ASP A 223 14.61 -13.33 -10.53
CA ASP A 223 15.51 -14.46 -10.28
C ASP A 223 15.01 -15.74 -10.97
N ARG A 224 13.72 -16.02 -10.91
CA ARG A 224 13.10 -17.16 -11.61
C ARG A 224 13.27 -17.08 -13.12
N ARG A 225 13.03 -15.91 -13.72
CA ARG A 225 13.24 -15.70 -15.17
C ARG A 225 14.70 -15.91 -15.55
N ARG A 226 15.62 -15.34 -14.76
CA ARG A 226 17.07 -15.47 -15.02
C ARG A 226 17.53 -16.93 -14.94
N ARG A 227 17.04 -17.72 -13.99
CA ARG A 227 17.37 -19.15 -13.86
C ARG A 227 16.79 -19.97 -15.00
N ALA A 228 15.60 -19.64 -15.47
CA ALA A 228 14.97 -20.32 -16.62
C ALA A 228 15.73 -20.11 -17.94
N THR A 229 16.49 -19.01 -18.07
CA THR A 229 17.28 -18.69 -19.26
C THR A 229 18.75 -19.13 -19.18
N GLN A 230 19.20 -19.65 -18.01
CA GLN A 230 20.56 -20.19 -17.88
C GLN A 230 20.61 -21.63 -18.37
N PRO A 231 21.64 -22.02 -19.15
CA PRO A 231 21.85 -23.43 -19.51
C PRO A 231 22.05 -24.28 -18.25
N PRO A 232 21.62 -25.55 -18.26
CA PRO A 232 21.81 -26.43 -17.11
C PRO A 232 23.30 -26.52 -16.76
N PRO A 233 23.66 -26.61 -15.47
CA PRO A 233 25.04 -26.76 -15.08
C PRO A 233 25.63 -28.02 -15.71
N PRO A 234 26.90 -28.01 -16.12
CA PRO A 234 27.55 -29.19 -16.71
C PRO A 234 27.42 -30.34 -15.72
N ALA A 235 27.03 -31.51 -16.25
CA ALA A 235 26.95 -32.72 -15.46
C ALA A 235 28.30 -32.93 -14.73
N ARG A 236 28.24 -33.03 -13.37
CA ARG A 236 29.45 -33.40 -12.63
C ARG A 236 29.91 -34.75 -13.16
N SER A 237 31.07 -34.79 -13.80
CA SER A 237 31.72 -36.04 -14.12
C SER A 237 31.93 -36.82 -12.82
N SER A 238 31.26 -37.94 -12.66
CA SER A 238 31.56 -38.93 -11.66
C SER A 238 32.91 -39.52 -12.04
N ALA A 239 33.99 -38.82 -11.68
CA ALA A 239 35.30 -39.44 -11.64
C ALA A 239 35.32 -40.34 -10.40
N GLY A 240 35.48 -41.61 -10.64
CA GLY A 240 35.49 -42.77 -9.77
C GLY A 240 36.53 -42.78 -8.67
#